data_0ed8ce5d54f23e67643f45accfa7dbfb
#
_entry.id   0ed8ce5d54f23e67643f45accfa7dbfb
#
_cell.length_a   1.000
_cell.length_b   1.000
_cell.length_c   1.000
_cell.angle_alpha   90.00
_cell.angle_beta   90.00
_cell.angle_gamma   90.00
#
_symmetry.space_group_name_H-M   'P 1'
#
loop_
_entity.id
_entity.type
_entity.pdbx_description
1 polymer ?
#
loop_
_entity_poly.entity_id
_entity_poly.type
_entity_poly.pdbx_seq_one_letter_code
_entity_poly.pdbx_strand_id
1 'polypeptide(L)'
;QSAGKTTATATTTTTKKTPTTTKAQNQERISFYKNMIKNESDWLTTLQLDNGAVGMTNDTWQRTINPYFAEITMLALLDSGSVYAPQVKNYMDWHFAHLNTAATDRSGVDGTIYDYLITAGANNTVVSETVSTDSQGVKQYDSTDSYAALFLSVLWRYYEETGNASYLTSHASDIGRIVGVIFATMYNGLTQATPDHNVQYLMDNAEVYEGLGSAAKIYEQVLIPFYAAGTNERTAAEAKLSQITSGRSQIASKVESVLWKESGGYYVSSCTYSLFPAAFSWSQFYPSATCQAFAITCGLIPADGERAKRIWNNFNSYWSTGQSDHSWESLDIPDTFYWGVLPYAAALVGDVGRVNMYMNAYAAGPGATHAYPLYNADCAQAVRAAHVMLAYYNAA
;
A
#
# COMPACT_ATOMS: atom_id res chain seq x y z
N GLN A 1 52.66 -43.08 29.33
CA GLN A 1 51.25 -43.53 29.21
C GLN A 1 50.36 -42.60 30.01
N SER A 2 49.63 -41.74 29.35
CA SER A 2 48.53 -41.00 29.93
C SER A 2 47.47 -40.81 28.86
N ALA A 3 46.32 -41.42 29.09
CA ALA A 3 45.17 -41.44 28.21
C ALA A 3 44.42 -40.12 28.30
N GLY A 4 44.30 -39.41 27.20
CA GLY A 4 43.46 -38.21 27.07
C GLY A 4 41.98 -38.59 26.96
N LYS A 5 41.18 -38.09 27.88
CA LYS A 5 39.70 -38.15 27.83
C LYS A 5 39.17 -37.00 26.96
N THR A 6 38.64 -37.35 25.79
CA THR A 6 37.89 -36.40 24.95
C THR A 6 36.47 -36.25 25.48
N THR A 7 36.11 -35.06 25.97
CA THR A 7 34.75 -34.73 26.39
C THR A 7 34.00 -34.19 25.20
N ALA A 8 33.01 -34.93 24.69
CA ALA A 8 32.11 -34.48 23.67
C ALA A 8 31.04 -33.55 24.29
N THR A 9 31.05 -32.27 23.88
CA THR A 9 30.04 -31.31 24.25
C THR A 9 28.81 -31.50 23.36
N ALA A 10 27.73 -32.03 23.92
CA ALA A 10 26.46 -32.13 23.21
C ALA A 10 25.83 -30.73 23.09
N THR A 11 25.75 -30.21 21.89
CA THR A 11 25.02 -28.99 21.58
C THR A 11 23.53 -29.33 21.53
N THR A 12 22.81 -28.95 22.58
CA THR A 12 21.36 -29.10 22.62
C THR A 12 20.73 -27.98 21.81
N THR A 13 20.33 -28.29 20.57
CA THR A 13 19.53 -27.40 19.73
C THR A 13 18.10 -27.37 20.29
N THR A 14 17.79 -26.36 21.09
CA THR A 14 16.42 -26.10 21.54
C THR A 14 15.66 -25.48 20.36
N THR A 15 14.99 -26.31 19.59
CA THR A 15 13.91 -25.86 18.68
C THR A 15 12.81 -25.24 19.54
N LYS A 16 12.65 -23.92 19.50
CA LYS A 16 11.49 -23.24 20.05
C LYS A 16 10.24 -23.77 19.34
N LYS A 17 9.50 -24.68 19.99
CA LYS A 17 8.18 -25.10 19.55
C LYS A 17 7.28 -23.86 19.55
N THR A 18 6.75 -23.47 18.40
CA THR A 18 5.65 -22.53 18.27
C THR A 18 4.49 -23.08 19.14
N PRO A 19 3.85 -22.24 20.00
CA PRO A 19 2.74 -22.72 20.80
C PRO A 19 1.64 -23.23 19.90
N THR A 20 1.31 -24.50 20.00
CA THR A 20 0.17 -25.09 19.26
C THR A 20 -1.09 -24.53 19.88
N THR A 21 -1.78 -23.60 19.19
CA THR A 21 -3.08 -23.10 19.62
C THR A 21 -4.10 -24.25 19.61
N THR A 22 -4.99 -24.26 20.59
CA THR A 22 -6.07 -25.27 20.61
C THR A 22 -7.10 -24.97 19.49
N LYS A 23 -7.83 -25.98 19.03
CA LYS A 23 -8.91 -25.79 18.03
C LYS A 23 -9.93 -24.73 18.46
N ALA A 24 -10.23 -24.63 19.77
CA ALA A 24 -11.11 -23.58 20.29
C ALA A 24 -10.51 -22.18 20.16
N GLN A 25 -9.22 -22.01 20.46
CA GLN A 25 -8.52 -20.74 20.31
C GLN A 25 -8.45 -20.31 18.84
N ASN A 26 -8.21 -21.24 17.92
CA ASN A 26 -8.25 -20.93 16.50
C ASN A 26 -9.63 -20.46 16.06
N GLN A 27 -10.71 -21.10 16.51
CA GLN A 27 -12.08 -20.69 16.18
C GLN A 27 -12.45 -19.32 16.73
N GLU A 28 -11.98 -18.97 17.92
CA GLU A 28 -12.13 -17.64 18.51
C GLU A 28 -11.43 -16.58 17.65
N ARG A 29 -10.18 -16.83 17.22
CA ARG A 29 -9.43 -15.94 16.34
C ARG A 29 -10.07 -15.79 14.97
N ILE A 30 -10.55 -16.87 14.37
CA ILE A 30 -11.29 -16.83 13.10
C ILE A 30 -12.51 -15.90 13.23
N SER A 31 -13.28 -16.04 14.31
CA SER A 31 -14.45 -15.18 14.56
C SER A 31 -14.07 -13.73 14.77
N PHE A 32 -13.00 -13.46 15.53
CA PHE A 32 -12.47 -12.12 15.75
C PHE A 32 -12.11 -11.43 14.42
N TYR A 33 -11.31 -12.09 13.57
CA TYR A 33 -10.88 -11.51 12.30
C TYR A 33 -12.01 -11.35 11.29
N LYS A 34 -12.97 -12.28 11.24
CA LYS A 34 -14.17 -12.12 10.39
C LYS A 34 -14.99 -10.90 10.81
N ASN A 35 -15.21 -10.71 12.10
CA ASN A 35 -15.96 -9.57 12.60
C ASN A 35 -15.22 -8.26 12.35
N MET A 36 -13.89 -8.24 12.56
CA MET A 36 -13.06 -7.07 12.30
C MET A 36 -13.11 -6.68 10.82
N ILE A 37 -12.87 -7.63 9.90
CA ILE A 37 -12.95 -7.37 8.46
C ILE A 37 -14.30 -6.75 8.10
N LYS A 38 -15.39 -7.35 8.57
CA LYS A 38 -16.73 -6.84 8.27
C LYS A 38 -16.96 -5.43 8.83
N ASN A 39 -16.71 -5.23 10.11
CA ASN A 39 -17.00 -3.97 10.78
C ASN A 39 -16.16 -2.81 10.21
N GLU A 40 -14.87 -3.06 9.98
CA GLU A 40 -13.97 -2.03 9.45
C GLU A 40 -14.27 -1.75 7.97
N SER A 41 -14.57 -2.77 7.16
CA SER A 41 -14.98 -2.56 5.77
C SER A 41 -16.31 -1.80 5.67
N ASP A 42 -17.29 -2.11 6.53
CA ASP A 42 -18.55 -1.37 6.58
C ASP A 42 -18.30 0.10 6.98
N TRP A 43 -17.45 0.35 7.98
CA TRP A 43 -17.08 1.72 8.35
C TRP A 43 -16.41 2.48 7.20
N LEU A 44 -15.47 1.85 6.50
CA LEU A 44 -14.79 2.47 5.36
C LEU A 44 -15.78 2.93 4.28
N THR A 45 -16.88 2.21 4.07
CA THR A 45 -17.91 2.63 3.10
C THR A 45 -18.63 3.91 3.54
N THR A 46 -18.71 4.20 4.83
CA THR A 46 -19.35 5.41 5.36
C THR A 46 -18.57 6.69 5.07
N LEU A 47 -17.31 6.58 4.66
CA LEU A 47 -16.46 7.71 4.29
C LEU A 47 -16.69 8.19 2.85
N GLN A 48 -17.43 7.42 2.05
CA GLN A 48 -17.73 7.78 0.67
C GLN A 48 -18.83 8.83 0.60
N LEU A 49 -18.59 9.86 -0.21
CA LEU A 49 -19.53 10.91 -0.55
C LEU A 49 -20.43 10.48 -1.73
N ASP A 50 -21.53 11.17 -1.94
CA ASP A 50 -22.51 10.84 -2.98
C ASP A 50 -21.98 10.97 -4.43
N ASN A 51 -20.90 11.74 -4.63
CA ASN A 51 -20.18 11.83 -5.90
C ASN A 51 -19.12 10.73 -6.11
N GLY A 52 -18.91 9.86 -5.13
CA GLY A 52 -17.93 8.78 -5.16
C GLY A 52 -16.58 9.07 -4.50
N ALA A 53 -16.26 10.33 -4.19
CA ALA A 53 -15.05 10.69 -3.45
C ALA A 53 -15.02 10.03 -2.06
N VAL A 54 -13.83 9.75 -1.53
CA VAL A 54 -13.67 9.11 -0.22
C VAL A 54 -12.82 10.00 0.69
N GLY A 55 -13.43 10.47 1.77
CA GLY A 55 -12.75 11.28 2.79
C GLY A 55 -11.75 10.48 3.61
N MET A 56 -10.69 11.13 4.07
CA MET A 56 -9.71 10.51 4.96
C MET A 56 -10.32 10.15 6.33
N THR A 57 -11.27 10.97 6.80
CA THR A 57 -12.05 10.79 8.04
C THR A 57 -13.48 11.26 7.81
N ASN A 58 -14.38 11.03 8.77
CA ASN A 58 -15.74 11.55 8.77
C ASN A 58 -16.05 12.47 9.95
N ASP A 59 -15.05 12.88 10.72
CA ASP A 59 -15.23 13.64 11.97
C ASP A 59 -15.68 15.08 11.76
N THR A 60 -15.50 15.61 10.55
CA THR A 60 -15.86 16.98 10.20
C THR A 60 -16.76 17.02 8.97
N TRP A 61 -17.52 18.10 8.80
CA TRP A 61 -18.27 18.39 7.58
C TRP A 61 -17.36 18.74 6.39
N GLN A 62 -16.10 19.11 6.65
CA GLN A 62 -15.07 19.35 5.66
C GLN A 62 -14.20 18.09 5.50
N ARG A 63 -14.20 17.49 4.31
CA ARG A 63 -13.50 16.26 3.99
C ARG A 63 -12.25 16.55 3.16
N THR A 64 -11.11 16.10 3.63
CA THR A 64 -9.91 16.02 2.81
C THR A 64 -9.98 14.74 1.98
N ILE A 65 -9.85 14.87 0.67
CA ILE A 65 -9.76 13.76 -0.27
C ILE A 65 -8.32 13.68 -0.74
N ASN A 66 -7.64 12.65 -0.31
CA ASN A 66 -6.31 12.31 -0.78
C ASN A 66 -6.40 10.99 -1.55
N PRO A 67 -6.10 10.97 -2.86
CA PRO A 67 -6.22 9.77 -3.69
C PRO A 67 -5.46 8.57 -3.15
N TYR A 68 -4.25 8.75 -2.63
CA TYR A 68 -3.44 7.70 -2.01
C TYR A 68 -4.20 6.95 -0.91
N PHE A 69 -4.77 7.68 0.03
CA PHE A 69 -5.54 7.11 1.15
C PHE A 69 -6.83 6.43 0.68
N ALA A 70 -7.49 7.02 -0.31
CA ALA A 70 -8.71 6.46 -0.89
C ALA A 70 -8.42 5.15 -1.65
N GLU A 71 -7.33 5.08 -2.40
CA GLU A 71 -6.95 3.90 -3.18
C GLU A 71 -6.58 2.70 -2.29
N ILE A 72 -5.84 2.93 -1.20
CA ILE A 72 -5.59 1.91 -0.18
C ILE A 72 -6.91 1.41 0.42
N THR A 73 -7.87 2.32 0.64
CA THR A 73 -9.23 1.95 1.09
C THR A 73 -9.95 1.07 0.07
N MET A 74 -9.89 1.41 -1.21
CA MET A 74 -10.51 0.60 -2.27
C MET A 74 -9.89 -0.80 -2.37
N LEU A 75 -8.57 -0.92 -2.21
CA LEU A 75 -7.90 -2.23 -2.18
C LEU A 75 -8.40 -3.10 -1.02
N ALA A 76 -8.55 -2.55 0.18
CA ALA A 76 -9.07 -3.28 1.33
C ALA A 76 -10.53 -3.72 1.15
N LEU A 77 -11.36 -2.87 0.54
CA LEU A 77 -12.74 -3.22 0.21
C LEU A 77 -12.82 -4.35 -0.82
N LEU A 78 -11.96 -4.35 -1.84
CA LEU A 78 -11.87 -5.43 -2.82
C LEU A 78 -11.35 -6.72 -2.19
N ASP A 79 -10.39 -6.66 -1.28
CA ASP A 79 -9.96 -7.84 -0.52
C ASP A 79 -11.09 -8.42 0.34
N SER A 80 -12.06 -7.58 0.76
CA SER A 80 -13.23 -7.97 1.55
C SER A 80 -14.40 -8.51 0.72
N GLY A 81 -14.30 -8.49 -0.61
CA GLY A 81 -15.19 -9.20 -1.53
C GLY A 81 -16.07 -8.30 -2.41
N SER A 82 -16.70 -8.94 -3.39
CA SER A 82 -17.48 -8.27 -4.45
C SER A 82 -18.69 -7.48 -3.94
N VAL A 83 -19.12 -7.70 -2.71
CA VAL A 83 -20.21 -6.91 -2.09
C VAL A 83 -19.87 -5.41 -2.00
N TYR A 84 -18.58 -5.07 -1.94
CA TYR A 84 -18.09 -3.69 -1.90
C TYR A 84 -17.72 -3.13 -3.30
N ALA A 85 -17.82 -3.93 -4.35
CA ALA A 85 -17.47 -3.49 -5.71
C ALA A 85 -18.25 -2.25 -6.20
N PRO A 86 -19.53 -2.04 -5.84
CA PRO A 86 -20.23 -0.81 -6.18
C PRO A 86 -19.57 0.45 -5.61
N GLN A 87 -19.11 0.43 -4.36
CA GLN A 87 -18.43 1.55 -3.72
C GLN A 87 -17.08 1.82 -4.41
N VAL A 88 -16.34 0.76 -4.74
CA VAL A 88 -15.08 0.89 -5.47
C VAL A 88 -15.32 1.48 -6.86
N LYS A 89 -16.37 1.03 -7.57
CA LYS A 89 -16.72 1.59 -8.87
C LYS A 89 -17.05 3.08 -8.79
N ASN A 90 -17.82 3.50 -7.79
CA ASN A 90 -18.15 4.92 -7.60
C ASN A 90 -16.87 5.77 -7.39
N TYR A 91 -15.91 5.29 -6.61
CA TYR A 91 -14.61 5.97 -6.46
C TYR A 91 -13.83 6.02 -7.77
N MET A 92 -13.77 4.90 -8.52
CA MET A 92 -13.07 4.87 -9.81
C MET A 92 -13.69 5.83 -10.81
N ASP A 93 -15.03 5.93 -10.86
CA ASP A 93 -15.74 6.89 -11.71
C ASP A 93 -15.39 8.34 -11.31
N TRP A 94 -15.34 8.65 -10.01
CA TRP A 94 -14.90 9.94 -9.51
C TRP A 94 -13.44 10.22 -9.90
N HIS A 95 -12.54 9.27 -9.71
CA HIS A 95 -11.11 9.41 -10.04
C HIS A 95 -10.92 9.71 -11.53
N PHE A 96 -11.54 8.94 -12.42
CA PHE A 96 -11.46 9.18 -13.86
C PHE A 96 -12.00 10.56 -14.28
N ALA A 97 -13.09 11.01 -13.64
CA ALA A 97 -13.66 12.33 -13.91
C ALA A 97 -12.77 13.50 -13.45
N HIS A 98 -11.82 13.24 -12.55
CA HIS A 98 -10.92 14.25 -11.97
C HIS A 98 -9.48 14.21 -12.50
N LEU A 99 -9.21 13.38 -13.52
CA LEU A 99 -7.90 13.35 -14.14
C LEU A 99 -7.58 14.68 -14.82
N ASN A 100 -6.43 15.24 -14.48
CA ASN A 100 -5.91 16.43 -15.13
C ASN A 100 -5.52 16.14 -16.58
N THR A 101 -5.68 17.15 -17.42
CA THR A 101 -4.98 17.22 -18.70
C THR A 101 -3.64 17.94 -18.53
N ALA A 102 -2.75 17.88 -19.53
CA ALA A 102 -1.52 18.65 -19.51
C ALA A 102 -1.73 20.17 -19.35
N ALA A 103 -2.90 20.69 -19.74
CA ALA A 103 -3.25 22.09 -19.58
C ALA A 103 -3.75 22.44 -18.16
N THR A 104 -4.28 21.48 -17.41
CA THR A 104 -4.84 21.71 -16.07
C THR A 104 -3.91 21.28 -14.95
N ASP A 105 -2.93 20.41 -15.25
CA ASP A 105 -1.91 20.00 -14.31
C ASP A 105 -0.85 21.10 -14.10
N ARG A 106 -0.43 21.33 -12.85
CA ARG A 106 0.56 22.38 -12.51
C ARG A 106 1.94 22.16 -13.14
N SER A 107 2.29 20.91 -13.44
CA SER A 107 3.57 20.51 -14.05
C SER A 107 3.43 20.12 -15.51
N GLY A 108 2.23 20.23 -16.10
CA GLY A 108 1.97 19.91 -17.51
C GLY A 108 1.90 18.41 -17.81
N VAL A 109 1.68 17.55 -16.82
CA VAL A 109 1.59 16.10 -17.00
C VAL A 109 0.12 15.67 -17.15
N ASP A 110 -0.18 14.96 -18.23
CA ASP A 110 -1.51 14.43 -18.51
C ASP A 110 -1.80 13.18 -17.69
N GLY A 111 -2.95 13.12 -17.01
CA GLY A 111 -3.41 11.95 -16.26
C GLY A 111 -3.10 12.00 -14.76
N THR A 112 -2.55 13.08 -14.23
CA THR A 112 -2.41 13.30 -12.77
C THR A 112 -3.77 13.57 -12.12
N ILE A 113 -3.82 13.49 -10.80
CA ILE A 113 -4.97 13.91 -10.00
C ILE A 113 -4.48 14.72 -8.81
N TYR A 114 -5.24 15.76 -8.43
CA TYR A 114 -4.96 16.59 -7.25
C TYR A 114 -5.61 16.02 -5.99
N ASP A 115 -5.20 16.53 -4.84
CA ASP A 115 -5.96 16.45 -3.60
C ASP A 115 -7.14 17.40 -3.65
N TYR A 116 -8.24 17.03 -2.98
CA TYR A 116 -9.47 17.83 -2.95
C TYR A 116 -9.91 18.11 -1.53
N LEU A 117 -10.61 19.23 -1.39
CA LEU A 117 -11.34 19.59 -0.19
C LEU A 117 -12.83 19.64 -0.54
N ILE A 118 -13.63 18.80 0.13
CA ILE A 118 -15.06 18.72 -0.09
C ILE A 118 -15.80 19.11 1.18
N THR A 119 -16.78 20.02 1.03
CA THR A 119 -17.77 20.27 2.07
C THR A 119 -18.89 19.25 1.93
N ALA A 120 -19.07 18.43 2.96
CA ALA A 120 -20.12 17.42 3.03
C ALA A 120 -21.36 17.98 3.76
N GLY A 121 -22.52 17.74 3.20
CA GLY A 121 -23.81 17.97 3.84
C GLY A 121 -24.35 16.72 4.55
N ALA A 122 -25.65 16.74 4.87
CA ALA A 122 -26.32 15.58 5.44
C ALA A 122 -26.23 14.36 4.50
N ASN A 123 -26.09 13.16 5.07
CA ASN A 123 -25.97 11.91 4.33
C ASN A 123 -24.81 11.89 3.31
N ASN A 124 -23.69 12.55 3.63
CA ASN A 124 -22.51 12.65 2.77
C ASN A 124 -22.79 13.27 1.38
N THR A 125 -23.78 14.12 1.26
CA THR A 125 -24.01 14.89 0.02
C THR A 125 -22.92 15.91 -0.18
N VAL A 126 -22.44 16.08 -1.42
CA VAL A 126 -21.45 17.09 -1.76
C VAL A 126 -22.11 18.45 -1.87
N VAL A 127 -21.68 19.41 -1.04
CA VAL A 127 -22.11 20.81 -1.08
C VAL A 127 -21.17 21.64 -1.95
N SER A 128 -19.87 21.42 -1.79
CA SER A 128 -18.83 22.04 -2.62
C SER A 128 -17.62 21.14 -2.73
N GLU A 129 -16.91 21.23 -3.85
CA GLU A 129 -15.69 20.51 -4.15
C GLU A 129 -14.66 21.45 -4.75
N THR A 130 -13.48 21.49 -4.19
CA THR A 130 -12.37 22.34 -4.65
C THR A 130 -11.06 21.58 -4.61
N VAL A 131 -10.16 21.89 -5.56
CA VAL A 131 -8.78 21.40 -5.50
C VAL A 131 -8.08 21.99 -4.28
N SER A 132 -7.38 21.16 -3.52
CA SER A 132 -6.55 21.62 -2.41
C SER A 132 -5.40 22.48 -2.92
N THR A 133 -5.15 23.59 -2.22
CA THR A 133 -4.04 24.51 -2.52
C THR A 133 -3.25 24.81 -1.26
N ASP A 134 -1.96 25.14 -1.43
CA ASP A 134 -1.16 25.68 -0.34
C ASP A 134 -1.49 27.14 -0.04
N SER A 135 -0.75 27.75 0.89
CA SER A 135 -0.93 29.16 1.26
C SER A 135 -0.64 30.16 0.14
N GLN A 136 0.00 29.71 -0.94
CA GLN A 136 0.31 30.53 -2.13
C GLN A 136 -0.68 30.29 -3.27
N GLY A 137 -1.67 29.42 -3.07
CA GLY A 137 -2.66 29.05 -4.08
C GLY A 137 -2.17 28.00 -5.08
N VAL A 138 -1.03 27.34 -4.81
CA VAL A 138 -0.52 26.26 -5.65
C VAL A 138 -1.32 25.00 -5.41
N LYS A 139 -1.89 24.42 -6.47
CA LYS A 139 -2.65 23.16 -6.41
C LYS A 139 -1.77 22.01 -5.90
N GLN A 140 -2.32 21.18 -5.02
CA GLN A 140 -1.57 20.16 -4.31
C GLN A 140 -1.88 18.75 -4.79
N TYR A 141 -0.86 17.95 -4.88
CA TYR A 141 -0.80 16.50 -4.81
C TYR A 141 0.47 16.12 -4.05
N ASP A 142 0.46 15.02 -3.32
CA ASP A 142 1.61 14.59 -2.50
C ASP A 142 2.56 13.72 -3.34
N SER A 143 2.04 12.69 -4.01
CA SER A 143 2.85 11.65 -4.66
C SER A 143 2.15 11.17 -5.94
N THR A 144 2.39 11.86 -7.06
CA THR A 144 1.70 11.56 -8.34
C THR A 144 2.02 10.18 -8.88
N ASP A 145 3.22 9.66 -8.64
CA ASP A 145 3.63 8.33 -9.05
C ASP A 145 2.90 7.25 -8.25
N SER A 146 2.80 7.38 -6.91
CA SER A 146 2.05 6.45 -6.06
C SER A 146 0.55 6.50 -6.32
N TYR A 147 -0.06 7.69 -6.54
CA TYR A 147 -1.47 7.81 -6.90
C TYR A 147 -1.77 7.02 -8.18
N ALA A 148 -0.97 7.22 -9.23
CA ALA A 148 -1.12 6.49 -10.48
C ALA A 148 -0.95 4.97 -10.27
N ALA A 149 0.05 4.56 -9.51
CA ALA A 149 0.37 3.15 -9.26
C ALA A 149 -0.72 2.43 -8.48
N LEU A 150 -1.18 3.01 -7.38
CA LEU A 150 -2.24 2.43 -6.54
C LEU A 150 -3.57 2.36 -7.28
N PHE A 151 -3.90 3.38 -8.08
CA PHE A 151 -5.12 3.35 -8.87
C PHE A 151 -5.09 2.22 -9.94
N LEU A 152 -3.94 1.97 -10.56
CA LEU A 152 -3.77 0.81 -11.46
C LEU A 152 -3.96 -0.51 -10.71
N SER A 153 -3.52 -0.59 -9.45
CA SER A 153 -3.76 -1.76 -8.60
C SER A 153 -5.24 -1.92 -8.24
N VAL A 154 -5.95 -0.82 -7.97
CA VAL A 154 -7.41 -0.82 -7.75
C VAL A 154 -8.14 -1.34 -8.99
N LEU A 155 -7.81 -0.84 -10.17
CA LEU A 155 -8.42 -1.26 -11.44
C LEU A 155 -8.23 -2.76 -11.70
N TRP A 156 -7.02 -3.26 -11.48
CA TRP A 156 -6.72 -4.69 -11.64
C TRP A 156 -7.51 -5.54 -10.64
N ARG A 157 -7.49 -5.18 -9.33
CA ARG A 157 -8.22 -5.91 -8.29
C ARG A 157 -9.74 -5.86 -8.50
N TYR A 158 -10.27 -4.74 -8.99
CA TYR A 158 -11.68 -4.64 -9.37
C TYR A 158 -12.03 -5.63 -10.48
N TYR A 159 -11.18 -5.75 -11.49
CA TYR A 159 -11.38 -6.75 -12.55
C TYR A 159 -11.27 -8.19 -12.03
N GLU A 160 -10.29 -8.49 -11.19
CA GLU A 160 -10.17 -9.83 -10.58
C GLU A 160 -11.42 -10.20 -9.79
N GLU A 161 -12.01 -9.27 -9.07
CA GLU A 161 -13.14 -9.48 -8.21
C GLU A 161 -14.49 -9.56 -8.97
N THR A 162 -14.63 -8.80 -10.06
CA THR A 162 -15.90 -8.65 -10.77
C THR A 162 -15.96 -9.29 -12.15
N GLY A 163 -14.81 -9.54 -12.78
CA GLY A 163 -14.72 -9.96 -14.18
C GLY A 163 -15.14 -8.87 -15.19
N ASN A 164 -15.32 -7.61 -14.76
CA ASN A 164 -15.88 -6.54 -15.59
C ASN A 164 -14.85 -5.97 -16.57
N ALA A 165 -14.49 -6.72 -17.61
CA ALA A 165 -13.58 -6.29 -18.66
C ALA A 165 -14.08 -5.05 -19.41
N SER A 166 -15.40 -4.91 -19.60
CA SER A 166 -15.97 -3.78 -20.34
C SER A 166 -15.72 -2.44 -19.66
N TYR A 167 -15.65 -2.41 -18.32
CA TYR A 167 -15.30 -1.21 -17.59
C TYR A 167 -13.86 -0.77 -17.89
N LEU A 168 -12.90 -1.68 -17.87
CA LEU A 168 -11.50 -1.36 -18.19
C LEU A 168 -11.31 -0.95 -19.66
N THR A 169 -11.97 -1.65 -20.58
CA THR A 169 -11.85 -1.32 -22.01
C THR A 169 -12.48 0.04 -22.37
N SER A 170 -13.55 0.44 -21.68
CA SER A 170 -14.15 1.77 -21.85
C SER A 170 -13.24 2.91 -21.37
N HIS A 171 -12.32 2.64 -20.44
CA HIS A 171 -11.35 3.60 -19.91
C HIS A 171 -9.92 3.35 -20.41
N ALA A 172 -9.74 2.59 -21.52
CA ALA A 172 -8.42 2.22 -22.02
C ALA A 172 -7.51 3.44 -22.28
N SER A 173 -8.05 4.54 -22.81
CA SER A 173 -7.31 5.79 -23.01
C SER A 173 -6.85 6.41 -21.69
N ASP A 174 -7.71 6.49 -20.70
CA ASP A 174 -7.40 7.06 -19.37
C ASP A 174 -6.39 6.19 -18.62
N ILE A 175 -6.50 4.87 -18.71
CA ILE A 175 -5.50 3.94 -18.18
C ILE A 175 -4.13 4.21 -18.81
N GLY A 176 -4.10 4.47 -20.12
CA GLY A 176 -2.87 4.84 -20.83
C GLY A 176 -2.25 6.15 -20.34
N ARG A 177 -3.08 7.16 -20.00
CA ARG A 177 -2.66 8.45 -19.43
C ARG A 177 -2.09 8.25 -18.02
N ILE A 178 -2.75 7.47 -17.17
CA ILE A 178 -2.29 7.16 -15.80
C ILE A 178 -0.95 6.42 -15.82
N VAL A 179 -0.78 5.41 -16.69
CA VAL A 179 0.53 4.78 -16.90
C VAL A 179 1.57 5.82 -17.36
N GLY A 180 1.16 6.79 -18.19
CA GLY A 180 2.01 7.89 -18.65
C GLY A 180 2.56 8.74 -17.49
N VAL A 181 1.79 8.96 -16.41
CA VAL A 181 2.23 9.70 -15.22
C VAL A 181 3.44 9.04 -14.57
N ILE A 182 3.42 7.72 -14.41
CA ILE A 182 4.56 6.97 -13.83
C ILE A 182 5.83 7.20 -14.65
N PHE A 183 5.72 7.15 -16.00
CA PHE A 183 6.90 7.36 -16.84
C PHE A 183 7.31 8.83 -16.94
N ALA A 184 6.38 9.77 -16.75
CA ALA A 184 6.69 11.21 -16.67
C ALA A 184 7.48 11.57 -15.39
N THR A 185 7.30 10.80 -14.30
CA THR A 185 8.07 10.98 -13.05
C THR A 185 9.33 10.13 -13.01
N MET A 186 9.52 9.20 -13.94
CA MET A 186 10.66 8.28 -13.92
C MET A 186 11.96 8.97 -14.34
N TYR A 187 12.94 8.95 -13.46
CA TYR A 187 14.29 9.45 -13.72
C TYR A 187 15.34 8.38 -13.37
N ASN A 188 16.14 7.98 -14.34
CA ASN A 188 17.19 6.96 -14.19
C ASN A 188 16.71 5.66 -13.52
N GLY A 189 15.48 5.23 -13.81
CA GLY A 189 14.93 3.94 -13.37
C GLY A 189 14.26 3.93 -12.00
N LEU A 190 14.11 5.10 -11.35
CA LEU A 190 13.24 5.30 -10.18
C LEU A 190 12.29 6.46 -10.44
N THR A 191 11.09 6.41 -9.88
CA THR A 191 10.13 7.51 -9.96
C THR A 191 10.41 8.57 -8.91
N GLN A 192 10.14 9.81 -9.25
CA GLN A 192 10.10 10.96 -8.35
C GLN A 192 8.68 11.11 -7.81
N ALA A 193 8.52 11.51 -6.56
CA ALA A 193 7.22 11.68 -5.92
C ALA A 193 6.27 12.57 -6.75
N THR A 194 6.81 13.66 -7.30
CA THR A 194 6.08 14.54 -8.22
C THR A 194 6.98 14.99 -9.37
N PRO A 195 6.43 15.42 -10.51
CA PRO A 195 7.23 15.85 -11.65
C PRO A 195 8.18 17.03 -11.36
N ASP A 196 7.86 17.83 -10.34
CA ASP A 196 8.60 19.01 -9.92
C ASP A 196 9.42 18.79 -8.63
N HIS A 197 9.52 17.54 -8.11
CA HIS A 197 10.24 17.21 -6.90
C HIS A 197 11.15 16.00 -7.10
N ASN A 198 12.46 16.21 -7.07
CA ASN A 198 13.48 15.23 -7.46
C ASN A 198 13.79 14.13 -6.42
N VAL A 199 13.03 14.03 -5.34
CA VAL A 199 13.20 12.96 -4.35
C VAL A 199 12.49 11.69 -4.84
N GLN A 200 13.19 10.58 -4.72
CA GLN A 200 12.76 9.24 -5.13
C GLN A 200 12.66 8.38 -3.87
N TYR A 201 11.43 8.21 -3.37
CA TYR A 201 11.20 7.46 -2.14
C TYR A 201 11.15 5.95 -2.40
N LEU A 202 11.64 5.15 -1.44
CA LEU A 202 11.48 3.70 -1.47
C LEU A 202 10.01 3.30 -1.45
N MET A 203 9.21 3.96 -0.59
CA MET A 203 7.77 3.67 -0.44
C MET A 203 7.06 3.82 -1.78
N ASP A 204 7.20 4.98 -2.41
CA ASP A 204 6.59 5.27 -3.71
C ASP A 204 7.05 4.28 -4.80
N ASN A 205 8.35 4.00 -4.87
CA ASN A 205 8.90 3.07 -5.85
C ASN A 205 8.49 1.60 -5.61
N ALA A 206 8.21 1.20 -4.38
CA ALA A 206 7.64 -0.10 -4.07
C ALA A 206 6.17 -0.19 -4.56
N GLU A 207 5.38 0.85 -4.33
CA GLU A 207 4.01 0.96 -4.84
C GLU A 207 3.97 1.03 -6.37
N VAL A 208 4.88 1.77 -6.99
CA VAL A 208 5.00 1.82 -8.46
C VAL A 208 5.39 0.45 -9.02
N TYR A 209 6.26 -0.30 -8.34
CA TYR A 209 6.59 -1.67 -8.74
C TYR A 209 5.35 -2.58 -8.74
N GLU A 210 4.50 -2.49 -7.71
CA GLU A 210 3.23 -3.22 -7.63
C GLU A 210 2.24 -2.74 -8.70
N GLY A 211 2.04 -1.42 -8.83
CA GLY A 211 1.12 -0.81 -9.79
C GLY A 211 1.47 -1.10 -11.25
N LEU A 212 2.75 -1.08 -11.62
CA LEU A 212 3.20 -1.52 -12.95
C LEU A 212 2.96 -3.02 -13.18
N GLY A 213 3.07 -3.85 -12.13
CA GLY A 213 2.67 -5.25 -12.20
C GLY A 213 1.18 -5.42 -12.50
N SER A 214 0.33 -4.62 -11.86
CA SER A 214 -1.11 -4.57 -12.12
C SER A 214 -1.43 -4.05 -13.51
N ALA A 215 -0.77 -2.98 -13.95
CA ALA A 215 -0.90 -2.44 -15.31
C ALA A 215 -0.50 -3.47 -16.37
N ALA A 216 0.58 -4.22 -16.17
CA ALA A 216 0.99 -5.28 -17.09
C ALA A 216 -0.13 -6.32 -17.28
N LYS A 217 -0.76 -6.75 -16.18
CA LYS A 217 -1.89 -7.69 -16.23
C LYS A 217 -3.11 -7.10 -16.93
N ILE A 218 -3.43 -5.82 -16.69
CA ILE A 218 -4.54 -5.12 -17.40
C ILE A 218 -4.28 -5.14 -18.91
N TYR A 219 -3.07 -4.78 -19.33
CA TYR A 219 -2.74 -4.77 -20.77
C TYR A 219 -2.74 -6.18 -21.35
N GLU A 220 -2.09 -7.14 -20.71
CA GLU A 220 -1.94 -8.50 -21.21
C GLU A 220 -3.28 -9.26 -21.27
N GLN A 221 -4.10 -9.16 -20.23
CA GLN A 221 -5.29 -9.99 -20.08
C GLN A 221 -6.59 -9.33 -20.51
N VAL A 222 -6.62 -7.99 -20.62
CA VAL A 222 -7.85 -7.25 -20.95
C VAL A 222 -7.71 -6.41 -22.21
N LEU A 223 -6.75 -5.47 -22.27
CA LEU A 223 -6.72 -4.48 -23.35
C LEU A 223 -6.20 -5.06 -24.67
N ILE A 224 -5.10 -5.82 -24.63
CA ILE A 224 -4.54 -6.45 -25.86
C ILE A 224 -5.53 -7.45 -26.46
N PRO A 225 -6.19 -8.36 -25.71
CA PRO A 225 -7.21 -9.24 -26.27
C PRO A 225 -8.44 -8.52 -26.82
N PHE A 226 -8.76 -7.34 -26.29
CA PHE A 226 -9.90 -6.52 -26.74
C PHE A 226 -9.69 -5.97 -28.14
N TYR A 227 -8.46 -5.59 -28.50
CA TYR A 227 -8.16 -5.06 -29.83
C TYR A 227 -7.97 -6.17 -30.87
N ALA A 228 -8.50 -5.97 -32.07
CA ALA A 228 -8.34 -6.93 -33.16
C ALA A 228 -6.87 -7.08 -33.57
N ALA A 229 -6.48 -8.30 -33.94
CA ALA A 229 -5.12 -8.57 -34.40
C ALA A 229 -4.77 -7.72 -35.64
N GLY A 230 -3.57 -7.14 -35.66
CA GLY A 230 -3.06 -6.32 -36.77
C GLY A 230 -3.56 -4.88 -36.77
N THR A 231 -4.32 -4.43 -35.77
CA THR A 231 -4.71 -3.03 -35.61
C THR A 231 -3.62 -2.19 -34.99
N ASN A 232 -3.64 -0.88 -35.24
CA ASN A 232 -2.71 0.06 -34.59
C ASN A 232 -2.91 0.14 -33.09
N GLU A 233 -4.14 0.04 -32.62
CA GLU A 233 -4.49 0.03 -31.19
C GLU A 233 -3.86 -1.16 -30.47
N ARG A 234 -3.92 -2.35 -31.07
CA ARG A 234 -3.28 -3.54 -30.51
C ARG A 234 -1.75 -3.39 -30.48
N THR A 235 -1.16 -2.93 -31.57
CA THR A 235 0.29 -2.68 -31.64
C THR A 235 0.74 -1.65 -30.57
N ALA A 236 -0.03 -0.58 -30.38
CA ALA A 236 0.24 0.42 -29.36
C ALA A 236 0.10 -0.17 -27.94
N ALA A 237 -0.89 -1.03 -27.69
CA ALA A 237 -1.08 -1.69 -26.41
C ALA A 237 0.07 -2.68 -26.10
N GLU A 238 0.54 -3.43 -27.09
CA GLU A 238 1.70 -4.34 -26.98
C GLU A 238 3.00 -3.56 -26.69
N ALA A 239 3.20 -2.42 -27.36
CA ALA A 239 4.33 -1.53 -27.09
C ALA A 239 4.27 -0.94 -25.66
N LYS A 240 3.07 -0.58 -25.20
CA LYS A 240 2.85 -0.09 -23.83
C LYS A 240 3.14 -1.18 -22.79
N LEU A 241 2.72 -2.43 -23.00
CA LEU A 241 3.07 -3.56 -22.15
C LEU A 241 4.60 -3.76 -22.05
N SER A 242 5.32 -3.65 -23.17
CA SER A 242 6.79 -3.73 -23.17
C SER A 242 7.42 -2.59 -22.36
N GLN A 243 6.90 -1.36 -22.47
CA GLN A 243 7.34 -0.22 -21.65
C GLN A 243 7.10 -0.46 -20.15
N ILE A 244 5.91 -0.95 -19.79
CA ILE A 244 5.51 -1.24 -18.40
C ILE A 244 6.44 -2.30 -17.78
N THR A 245 6.64 -3.42 -18.45
CA THR A 245 7.49 -4.51 -17.95
C THR A 245 8.96 -4.11 -17.83
N SER A 246 9.47 -3.33 -18.80
CA SER A 246 10.81 -2.76 -18.71
C SER A 246 10.95 -1.77 -17.55
N GLY A 247 10.01 -0.86 -17.37
CA GLY A 247 10.00 0.10 -16.26
C GLY A 247 9.96 -0.59 -14.90
N ARG A 248 9.11 -1.59 -14.75
CA ARG A 248 9.04 -2.41 -13.52
C ARG A 248 10.37 -3.08 -13.19
N SER A 249 11.05 -3.65 -14.20
CA SER A 249 12.36 -4.28 -14.04
C SER A 249 13.45 -3.26 -13.68
N GLN A 250 13.40 -2.06 -14.26
CA GLN A 250 14.33 -0.97 -13.94
C GLN A 250 14.20 -0.53 -12.49
N ILE A 251 12.97 -0.38 -11.97
CA ILE A 251 12.72 -0.04 -10.56
C ILE A 251 13.35 -1.09 -9.65
N ALA A 252 13.06 -2.38 -9.84
CA ALA A 252 13.62 -3.44 -9.03
C ALA A 252 15.16 -3.41 -9.03
N SER A 253 15.78 -3.26 -10.20
CA SER A 253 17.24 -3.16 -10.35
C SER A 253 17.82 -1.94 -9.65
N LYS A 254 17.15 -0.78 -9.75
CA LYS A 254 17.65 0.47 -9.14
C LYS A 254 17.44 0.51 -7.63
N VAL A 255 16.32 0.01 -7.13
CA VAL A 255 16.11 -0.17 -5.68
C VAL A 255 17.21 -1.04 -5.11
N GLU A 256 17.53 -2.16 -5.77
CA GLU A 256 18.61 -3.06 -5.34
C GLU A 256 19.98 -2.37 -5.32
N SER A 257 20.32 -1.66 -6.38
CA SER A 257 21.67 -1.09 -6.53
C SER A 257 21.89 0.19 -5.76
N VAL A 258 20.84 0.99 -5.52
CA VAL A 258 20.96 2.33 -4.91
C VAL A 258 20.48 2.33 -3.46
N LEU A 259 19.33 1.72 -3.18
CA LEU A 259 18.65 1.86 -1.89
C LEU A 259 18.97 0.70 -0.93
N TRP A 260 19.20 -0.52 -1.41
CA TRP A 260 19.53 -1.66 -0.55
C TRP A 260 20.95 -1.55 0.04
N LYS A 261 21.07 -1.83 1.34
CA LYS A 261 22.35 -1.86 2.08
C LYS A 261 22.55 -3.26 2.72
N GLU A 262 23.25 -4.13 2.01
CA GLU A 262 23.44 -5.53 2.42
C GLU A 262 24.08 -5.65 3.80
N SER A 263 25.11 -4.88 4.09
CA SER A 263 25.83 -4.95 5.39
C SER A 263 24.94 -4.59 6.59
N GLY A 264 23.98 -3.67 6.40
CA GLY A 264 23.05 -3.24 7.44
C GLY A 264 21.72 -3.98 7.43
N GLY A 265 21.39 -4.67 6.34
CA GLY A 265 20.12 -5.39 6.18
C GLY A 265 18.91 -4.46 6.17
N TYR A 266 19.00 -3.34 5.44
CA TYR A 266 17.93 -2.35 5.32
C TYR A 266 17.95 -1.67 3.96
N TYR A 267 16.83 -1.05 3.62
CA TYR A 267 16.74 -0.06 2.56
C TYR A 267 16.86 1.36 3.13
N VAL A 268 17.56 2.26 2.43
CA VAL A 268 17.44 3.70 2.73
C VAL A 268 16.09 4.21 2.21
N SER A 269 15.50 5.17 2.90
CA SER A 269 14.15 5.65 2.64
C SER A 269 13.98 6.39 1.32
N SER A 270 15.05 6.99 0.80
CA SER A 270 15.02 7.78 -0.44
C SER A 270 16.41 7.99 -1.05
N CYS A 271 16.39 8.48 -2.27
CA CYS A 271 17.57 9.04 -2.92
C CYS A 271 17.18 10.22 -3.82
N THR A 272 18.18 10.92 -4.35
CA THR A 272 18.02 11.91 -5.41
C THR A 272 18.84 11.50 -6.62
N TYR A 273 18.30 11.79 -7.81
CA TYR A 273 18.93 11.48 -9.11
C TYR A 273 19.29 10.00 -9.31
N SER A 274 18.64 9.07 -8.58
CA SER A 274 18.94 7.63 -8.55
C SER A 274 20.41 7.31 -8.23
N LEU A 275 21.04 8.16 -7.44
CA LEU A 275 22.48 8.07 -7.13
C LEU A 275 22.83 8.43 -5.69
N PHE A 276 22.19 9.44 -5.08
CA PHE A 276 22.55 9.97 -3.77
C PHE A 276 21.54 9.50 -2.71
N PRO A 277 21.84 8.38 -2.00
CA PRO A 277 20.93 7.85 -0.98
C PRO A 277 20.91 8.77 0.25
N ALA A 278 19.74 8.85 0.89
CA ALA A 278 19.56 9.53 2.16
C ALA A 278 20.31 8.83 3.30
N ALA A 279 20.53 9.55 4.40
CA ALA A 279 21.00 8.95 5.64
C ALA A 279 19.95 7.98 6.20
N PHE A 280 20.38 6.93 6.92
CA PHE A 280 19.53 5.93 7.53
C PHE A 280 19.83 5.79 9.02
N SER A 281 18.76 5.60 9.80
CA SER A 281 18.86 5.19 11.20
C SER A 281 17.63 4.34 11.59
N TRP A 282 17.86 3.17 12.16
CA TRP A 282 16.78 2.35 12.74
C TRP A 282 16.05 3.07 13.88
N SER A 283 16.70 4.01 14.58
CA SER A 283 16.07 4.82 15.65
C SER A 283 15.18 5.95 15.12
N GLN A 284 15.20 6.20 13.82
CA GLN A 284 14.26 7.11 13.15
C GLN A 284 13.06 6.32 12.66
N PHE A 285 11.91 6.46 13.36
CA PHE A 285 10.69 5.73 13.02
C PHE A 285 10.26 6.02 11.57
N TYR A 286 9.93 7.29 11.29
CA TYR A 286 9.60 7.74 9.94
C TYR A 286 10.70 8.68 9.41
N PRO A 287 11.14 8.53 8.17
CA PRO A 287 10.76 7.50 7.19
C PRO A 287 11.65 6.25 7.23
N SER A 288 12.74 6.20 8.01
CA SER A 288 13.77 5.17 7.88
C SER A 288 13.27 3.76 8.22
N ALA A 289 12.65 3.59 9.40
CA ALA A 289 12.18 2.28 9.84
C ALA A 289 10.88 1.86 9.11
N THR A 290 9.94 2.78 8.95
CA THR A 290 8.62 2.47 8.36
C THR A 290 8.68 2.12 6.89
N CYS A 291 9.59 2.71 6.10
CA CYS A 291 9.71 2.41 4.68
C CYS A 291 10.03 0.94 4.38
N GLN A 292 10.62 0.22 5.35
CA GLN A 292 10.94 -1.19 5.21
C GLN A 292 9.70 -2.07 4.98
N ALA A 293 8.56 -1.70 5.57
CA ALA A 293 7.30 -2.42 5.43
C ALA A 293 6.81 -2.42 3.98
N PHE A 294 7.03 -1.35 3.23
CA PHE A 294 6.54 -1.21 1.85
C PHE A 294 7.25 -2.16 0.88
N ALA A 295 8.54 -2.43 1.06
CA ALA A 295 9.26 -3.42 0.26
C ALA A 295 8.62 -4.83 0.38
N ILE A 296 8.03 -5.12 1.54
CA ILE A 296 7.35 -6.39 1.83
C ILE A 296 5.91 -6.36 1.29
N THR A 297 5.14 -5.34 1.65
CA THR A 297 3.70 -5.27 1.35
C THR A 297 3.40 -5.09 -0.13
N CYS A 298 4.28 -4.41 -0.88
CA CYS A 298 4.16 -4.21 -2.34
C CYS A 298 4.82 -5.32 -3.16
N GLY A 299 5.35 -6.37 -2.52
CA GLY A 299 5.95 -7.52 -3.20
C GLY A 299 7.24 -7.20 -3.94
N LEU A 300 7.94 -6.13 -3.56
CA LEU A 300 9.27 -5.81 -4.10
C LEU A 300 10.28 -6.91 -3.72
N ILE A 301 10.11 -7.48 -2.53
CA ILE A 301 10.79 -8.69 -2.07
C ILE A 301 9.76 -9.73 -1.59
N PRO A 302 10.06 -11.05 -1.72
CA PRO A 302 9.21 -12.11 -1.19
C PRO A 302 9.04 -11.98 0.33
N ALA A 303 7.80 -11.93 0.83
CA ALA A 303 7.52 -11.76 2.26
C ALA A 303 7.98 -12.96 3.11
N ASP A 304 7.97 -14.17 2.57
CA ASP A 304 8.47 -15.41 3.19
C ASP A 304 10.00 -15.59 3.06
N GLY A 305 10.66 -14.69 2.31
CA GLY A 305 12.08 -14.73 2.03
C GLY A 305 12.96 -14.32 3.23
N GLU A 306 14.21 -14.75 3.24
CA GLU A 306 15.17 -14.45 4.32
C GLU A 306 15.45 -12.95 4.45
N ARG A 307 15.40 -12.19 3.35
CA ARG A 307 15.59 -10.73 3.39
C ARG A 307 14.44 -10.04 4.13
N ALA A 308 13.20 -10.39 3.84
CA ALA A 308 12.04 -9.85 4.53
C ALA A 308 12.07 -10.16 6.03
N LYS A 309 12.38 -11.39 6.40
CA LYS A 309 12.56 -11.81 7.81
C LYS A 309 13.67 -11.03 8.50
N ARG A 310 14.83 -10.85 7.83
CA ARG A 310 15.95 -10.07 8.36
C ARG A 310 15.57 -8.61 8.61
N ILE A 311 14.93 -7.97 7.65
CA ILE A 311 14.44 -6.61 7.77
C ILE A 311 13.45 -6.50 8.93
N TRP A 312 12.47 -7.41 8.99
CA TRP A 312 11.44 -7.40 10.02
C TRP A 312 12.00 -7.65 11.43
N ASN A 313 12.99 -8.53 11.57
CA ASN A 313 13.70 -8.74 12.84
C ASN A 313 14.49 -7.49 13.25
N ASN A 314 15.16 -6.82 12.33
CA ASN A 314 15.84 -5.57 12.60
C ASN A 314 14.85 -4.47 13.04
N PHE A 315 13.73 -4.31 12.33
CA PHE A 315 12.66 -3.38 12.71
C PHE A 315 12.17 -3.65 14.14
N ASN A 316 11.83 -4.90 14.46
CA ASN A 316 11.34 -5.28 15.77
C ASN A 316 12.39 -5.11 16.88
N SER A 317 13.69 -5.18 16.60
CA SER A 317 14.73 -4.94 17.59
C SER A 317 14.80 -3.47 18.05
N TYR A 318 14.17 -2.55 17.32
CA TYR A 318 14.09 -1.13 17.68
C TYR A 318 12.68 -0.69 18.11
N TRP A 319 11.61 -1.30 17.58
CA TRP A 319 10.25 -0.76 17.68
C TRP A 319 9.22 -1.71 18.29
N SER A 320 9.64 -2.88 18.81
CA SER A 320 8.75 -3.84 19.47
C SER A 320 8.88 -3.78 20.99
N THR A 321 7.88 -4.29 21.68
CA THR A 321 7.81 -4.37 23.14
C THR A 321 9.10 -4.91 23.76
N GLY A 322 9.63 -4.20 24.74
CA GLY A 322 10.83 -4.58 25.50
C GLY A 322 12.16 -4.28 24.79
N GLN A 323 12.14 -3.69 23.62
CA GLN A 323 13.34 -3.32 22.85
C GLN A 323 13.59 -1.80 22.87
N SER A 324 12.56 -0.99 23.01
CA SER A 324 12.62 0.47 23.10
C SER A 324 11.55 1.01 24.03
N ASP A 325 11.52 2.34 24.22
CA ASP A 325 10.45 3.02 24.94
C ASP A 325 9.12 3.03 24.16
N HIS A 326 9.13 2.58 22.90
CA HIS A 326 7.98 2.48 22.01
C HIS A 326 7.69 1.03 21.63
N SER A 327 6.43 0.76 21.28
CA SER A 327 5.94 -0.56 20.86
C SER A 327 4.85 -0.40 19.80
N TRP A 328 5.19 -0.69 18.54
CA TRP A 328 4.24 -0.56 17.45
C TRP A 328 3.01 -1.47 17.63
N GLU A 329 3.19 -2.67 18.17
CA GLU A 329 2.11 -3.62 18.43
C GLU A 329 1.17 -3.21 19.56
N SER A 330 1.53 -2.20 20.34
CA SER A 330 0.69 -1.59 21.37
C SER A 330 0.17 -0.21 20.98
N LEU A 331 0.36 0.19 19.71
CA LEU A 331 0.03 1.51 19.17
C LEU A 331 0.80 2.67 19.83
N ASP A 332 1.89 2.37 20.55
CA ASP A 332 2.77 3.35 21.16
C ASP A 332 3.97 3.62 20.24
N ILE A 333 3.80 4.60 19.35
CA ILE A 333 4.77 5.00 18.33
C ILE A 333 4.88 6.52 18.29
N PRO A 334 6.04 7.09 17.88
CA PRO A 334 6.24 8.53 17.83
C PRO A 334 5.64 9.16 16.57
N ASP A 335 4.35 8.93 16.31
CA ASP A 335 3.61 9.45 15.17
C ASP A 335 2.13 9.59 15.53
N THR A 336 1.38 10.35 14.73
CA THR A 336 -0.07 10.50 14.84
C THR A 336 -0.83 9.44 14.06
N PHE A 337 -0.23 8.82 13.02
CA PHE A 337 -0.81 7.70 12.29
C PHE A 337 -0.69 6.40 13.08
N TYR A 338 -1.64 5.48 12.88
CA TYR A 338 -1.57 4.15 13.49
C TYR A 338 -0.74 3.15 12.70
N TRP A 339 -0.27 3.54 11.52
CA TRP A 339 0.61 2.75 10.67
C TRP A 339 0.11 1.32 10.42
N GLY A 340 -1.12 1.20 9.92
CA GLY A 340 -1.74 -0.08 9.57
C GLY A 340 -0.93 -0.95 8.61
N VAL A 341 0.01 -0.35 7.87
CA VAL A 341 0.97 -1.09 7.02
C VAL A 341 1.91 -1.98 7.84
N LEU A 342 2.19 -1.66 9.12
CA LEU A 342 3.07 -2.47 9.98
C LEU A 342 2.45 -3.83 10.30
N PRO A 343 1.21 -3.94 10.83
CA PRO A 343 0.58 -5.24 11.03
C PRO A 343 0.36 -5.99 9.70
N TYR A 344 0.18 -5.28 8.57
CA TYR A 344 0.08 -5.94 7.27
C TYR A 344 1.41 -6.58 6.84
N ALA A 345 2.52 -5.87 6.95
CA ALA A 345 3.85 -6.44 6.72
C ALA A 345 4.15 -7.60 7.69
N ALA A 346 3.83 -7.42 8.99
CA ALA A 346 3.99 -8.44 10.00
C ALA A 346 3.22 -9.73 9.69
N ALA A 347 1.96 -9.59 9.25
CA ALA A 347 1.13 -10.72 8.86
C ALA A 347 1.74 -11.49 7.66
N LEU A 348 2.23 -10.76 6.66
CA LEU A 348 2.84 -11.35 5.47
C LEU A 348 4.14 -12.11 5.78
N VAL A 349 4.96 -11.62 6.72
CA VAL A 349 6.18 -12.35 7.15
C VAL A 349 5.91 -13.44 8.18
N GLY A 350 4.66 -13.59 8.64
CA GLY A 350 4.25 -14.63 9.59
C GLY A 350 4.48 -14.29 11.06
N ASP A 351 4.59 -13.01 11.44
CA ASP A 351 4.73 -12.55 12.83
C ASP A 351 3.36 -12.50 13.55
N VAL A 352 2.70 -13.65 13.61
CA VAL A 352 1.34 -13.83 14.10
C VAL A 352 1.13 -13.25 15.50
N GLY A 353 2.12 -13.41 16.38
CA GLY A 353 2.04 -12.95 17.78
C GLY A 353 1.87 -11.45 17.88
N ARG A 354 2.71 -10.67 17.19
CA ARG A 354 2.66 -9.22 17.22
C ARG A 354 1.46 -8.67 16.47
N VAL A 355 1.05 -9.30 15.36
CA VAL A 355 -0.19 -8.92 14.68
C VAL A 355 -1.39 -9.07 15.63
N ASN A 356 -1.50 -10.18 16.35
CA ASN A 356 -2.59 -10.35 17.35
C ASN A 356 -2.57 -9.26 18.42
N MET A 357 -1.39 -8.85 18.91
CA MET A 357 -1.27 -7.76 19.88
C MET A 357 -1.77 -6.44 19.29
N TYR A 358 -1.29 -6.08 18.12
CA TYR A 358 -1.73 -4.86 17.40
C TYR A 358 -3.26 -4.86 17.18
N MET A 359 -3.80 -5.96 16.65
CA MET A 359 -5.23 -6.05 16.34
C MET A 359 -6.13 -6.00 17.59
N ASN A 360 -5.68 -6.55 18.72
CA ASN A 360 -6.40 -6.41 19.98
C ASN A 360 -6.37 -4.95 20.48
N ALA A 361 -5.20 -4.28 20.42
CA ALA A 361 -5.07 -2.87 20.80
C ALA A 361 -5.90 -1.96 19.86
N TYR A 362 -5.84 -2.21 18.55
CA TYR A 362 -6.62 -1.51 17.55
C TYR A 362 -8.13 -1.64 17.82
N ALA A 363 -8.63 -2.86 18.00
CA ALA A 363 -10.05 -3.12 18.23
C ALA A 363 -10.57 -2.54 19.56
N ALA A 364 -9.70 -2.44 20.56
CA ALA A 364 -10.05 -1.83 21.87
C ALA A 364 -9.92 -0.29 21.88
N GLY A 365 -9.17 0.27 20.95
CA GLY A 365 -8.87 1.69 20.83
C GLY A 365 -9.49 2.34 19.59
N PRO A 366 -8.67 2.62 18.56
CA PRO A 366 -9.14 3.36 17.38
C PRO A 366 -10.27 2.68 16.62
N GLY A 367 -10.26 1.36 16.49
CA GLY A 367 -11.32 0.60 15.85
C GLY A 367 -12.65 0.58 16.60
N ALA A 368 -12.64 0.82 17.93
CA ALA A 368 -13.87 0.90 18.71
C ALA A 368 -14.64 2.20 18.48
N THR A 369 -13.94 3.28 18.15
CA THR A 369 -14.54 4.61 18.07
C THR A 369 -14.53 5.20 16.65
N HIS A 370 -13.58 4.76 15.82
CA HIS A 370 -13.26 5.32 14.50
C HIS A 370 -13.04 6.84 14.51
N ALA A 371 -12.67 7.39 15.66
CA ALA A 371 -12.45 8.82 15.83
C ALA A 371 -11.07 9.24 15.33
N TYR A 372 -10.94 10.50 14.96
CA TYR A 372 -9.64 11.11 14.68
C TYR A 372 -8.64 10.83 15.83
N PRO A 373 -7.40 10.45 15.60
CA PRO A 373 -6.69 10.49 14.32
C PRO A 373 -6.69 9.16 13.51
N LEU A 374 -7.74 8.34 13.59
CA LEU A 374 -7.84 7.18 12.70
C LEU A 374 -8.19 7.64 11.28
N TYR A 375 -7.27 7.39 10.36
CA TYR A 375 -7.46 7.61 8.94
C TYR A 375 -7.92 6.33 8.22
N ASN A 376 -8.66 6.51 7.12
CA ASN A 376 -9.14 5.42 6.30
C ASN A 376 -8.04 4.46 5.85
N ALA A 377 -6.85 4.96 5.46
CA ALA A 377 -5.75 4.11 5.02
C ALA A 377 -5.19 3.22 6.15
N ASP A 378 -5.12 3.72 7.40
CA ASP A 378 -4.70 2.90 8.55
C ASP A 378 -5.68 1.76 8.82
N CYS A 379 -6.98 2.07 8.81
CA CYS A 379 -8.05 1.07 8.91
C CYS A 379 -7.98 0.06 7.76
N ALA A 380 -7.84 0.53 6.53
CA ALA A 380 -7.76 -0.31 5.33
C ALA A 380 -6.57 -1.28 5.38
N GLN A 381 -5.40 -0.83 5.78
CA GLN A 381 -4.23 -1.70 5.95
C GLN A 381 -4.43 -2.73 7.08
N ALA A 382 -5.10 -2.35 8.17
CA ALA A 382 -5.48 -3.29 9.24
C ALA A 382 -6.47 -4.35 8.71
N VAL A 383 -7.43 -4.00 7.85
CA VAL A 383 -8.32 -4.96 7.17
C VAL A 383 -7.51 -5.92 6.30
N ARG A 384 -6.56 -5.43 5.51
CA ARG A 384 -5.69 -6.29 4.68
C ARG A 384 -4.86 -7.25 5.54
N ALA A 385 -4.30 -6.79 6.64
CA ALA A 385 -3.63 -7.64 7.62
C ALA A 385 -4.57 -8.70 8.22
N ALA A 386 -5.81 -8.32 8.53
CA ALA A 386 -6.82 -9.23 9.07
C ALA A 386 -7.18 -10.35 8.09
N HIS A 387 -7.21 -10.09 6.78
CA HIS A 387 -7.39 -11.13 5.75
C HIS A 387 -6.25 -12.15 5.75
N VAL A 388 -5.00 -11.71 5.84
CA VAL A 388 -3.84 -12.62 5.94
C VAL A 388 -3.94 -13.48 7.20
N MET A 389 -4.29 -12.88 8.33
CA MET A 389 -4.46 -13.60 9.61
C MET A 389 -5.61 -14.59 9.57
N LEU A 390 -6.74 -14.22 8.93
CA LEU A 390 -7.87 -15.12 8.75
C LEU A 390 -7.48 -16.34 7.91
N ALA A 391 -6.73 -16.14 6.83
CA ALA A 391 -6.20 -17.24 6.02
C ALA A 391 -5.27 -18.15 6.82
N TYR A 392 -4.36 -17.56 7.64
CA TYR A 392 -3.48 -18.30 8.53
C TYR A 392 -4.26 -19.21 9.49
N TYR A 393 -5.25 -18.67 10.22
CA TYR A 393 -6.02 -19.45 11.20
C TYR A 393 -6.97 -20.48 10.56
N ASN A 394 -7.43 -20.27 9.34
CA ASN A 394 -8.22 -21.25 8.60
C ASN A 394 -7.35 -22.44 8.12
N ALA A 395 -6.05 -22.25 7.94
CA ALA A 395 -5.13 -23.30 7.51
C ALA A 395 -4.50 -24.09 8.68
N ALA A 396 -4.57 -23.57 9.92
CA ALA A 396 -4.02 -24.16 11.15
C ALA A 396 -5.05 -25.05 11.85
#